data_66e477e59e28823017ca70b7f60266ed
#
_entry.id   66e477e59e28823017ca70b7f60266ed
#
_cell.length_a   1.000
_cell.length_b   1.000
_cell.length_c   1.000
_cell.angle_alpha   90.00
_cell.angle_beta   90.00
_cell.angle_gamma   90.00
#
_symmetry.space_group_name_H-M   'P 1'
#
loop_
_entity.id
_entity.type
_entity.pdbx_description
1 polymer ?
#
loop_
_entity_poly.entity_id
_entity_poly.type
_entity_poly.pdbx_seq_one_letter_code
_entity_poly.pdbx_strand_id
1 'polypeptide(L)'
;MIGRLAGAGGAVVLAILFAGCGIGASHEIVTFPPTSVGPAATVSAAVLQTRALIAAALAPLQIQLADAKDPFRPGESPRVAAAPRAVYQAVLPADPQGGQIVVYEFRDAGAAVDAGNELAGYLGTGAGRIQFPDDARWTIRQVGTTLVFYTWAPSTSPDPGSPKIADALATLGIGFTPPR
;
A
#
# COMPACT_ATOMS: atom_id res chain seq x y z
N MET A 1 -77.38 0.54 13.41
CA MET A 1 -77.57 1.54 14.46
C MET A 1 -76.33 2.37 14.50
N ILE A 2 -76.30 3.46 13.80
CA ILE A 2 -76.56 4.85 14.21
C ILE A 2 -75.46 5.36 15.15
N GLY A 3 -74.74 6.35 14.69
CA GLY A 3 -73.97 7.27 15.48
C GLY A 3 -72.94 8.07 14.74
N ARG A 4 -73.37 9.02 13.90
CA ARG A 4 -72.61 10.19 13.42
C ARG A 4 -72.36 11.14 14.62
N LEU A 5 -71.16 11.75 14.68
CA LEU A 5 -71.06 13.10 15.17
C LEU A 5 -69.86 13.78 14.53
N ALA A 6 -70.20 14.88 13.87
CA ALA A 6 -69.28 15.84 13.28
C ALA A 6 -68.73 16.79 14.39
N GLY A 7 -67.52 17.26 14.21
CA GLY A 7 -66.95 18.33 15.02
C GLY A 7 -66.01 19.16 14.14
N ALA A 8 -66.53 20.27 13.70
CA ALA A 8 -65.78 21.35 13.02
C ALA A 8 -64.99 22.17 14.04
N GLY A 9 -63.90 22.75 13.64
CA GLY A 9 -63.37 23.89 14.37
C GLY A 9 -61.90 24.12 14.27
N GLY A 10 -61.54 25.16 13.57
CA GLY A 10 -60.46 26.04 13.97
C GLY A 10 -59.14 26.00 13.16
N ALA A 11 -59.18 26.67 12.02
CA ALA A 11 -57.94 27.11 11.37
C ALA A 11 -57.31 28.24 12.20
N VAL A 12 -56.13 28.03 12.73
CA VAL A 12 -55.26 29.12 13.24
C VAL A 12 -54.06 29.20 12.31
N VAL A 13 -54.09 30.20 11.43
CA VAL A 13 -52.93 30.58 10.60
C VAL A 13 -52.01 31.42 11.46
N LEU A 14 -50.88 30.80 11.89
CA LEU A 14 -49.82 31.56 12.56
C LEU A 14 -48.73 31.85 11.51
N ALA A 15 -48.82 33.07 10.92
CA ALA A 15 -47.79 33.62 10.06
C ALA A 15 -46.60 34.08 10.90
N ILE A 16 -45.54 33.29 10.97
CA ILE A 16 -44.26 33.69 11.57
C ILE A 16 -43.38 34.27 10.45
N LEU A 17 -43.31 35.59 10.41
CA LEU A 17 -42.36 36.33 9.59
C LEU A 17 -40.95 36.18 10.20
N PHE A 18 -40.15 35.27 9.72
CA PHE A 18 -38.71 35.24 9.97
C PHE A 18 -38.02 36.25 9.06
N ALA A 19 -37.78 37.45 9.57
CA ALA A 19 -36.79 38.35 9.01
C ALA A 19 -35.39 37.80 9.35
N GLY A 20 -34.92 36.83 8.55
CA GLY A 20 -33.54 36.32 8.62
C GLY A 20 -32.62 37.31 7.93
N CYS A 21 -31.87 38.11 8.71
CA CYS A 21 -30.66 38.76 8.19
C CYS A 21 -29.68 37.71 7.71
N GLY A 22 -29.65 37.47 6.39
CA GLY A 22 -28.61 36.69 5.77
C GLY A 22 -27.28 37.41 5.85
N ILE A 23 -26.45 37.04 6.85
CA ILE A 23 -25.02 37.32 6.79
C ILE A 23 -24.48 36.33 5.72
N GLY A 24 -24.35 36.86 4.50
CA GLY A 24 -23.67 36.13 3.41
C GLY A 24 -22.22 35.93 3.79
N ALA A 25 -21.92 34.82 4.45
CA ALA A 25 -20.55 34.34 4.51
C ALA A 25 -20.16 33.93 3.08
N SER A 26 -19.45 34.80 2.40
CA SER A 26 -18.77 34.42 1.14
C SER A 26 -17.79 33.33 1.49
N HIS A 27 -18.17 32.09 1.24
CA HIS A 27 -17.20 30.99 1.23
C HIS A 27 -16.23 31.26 0.08
N GLU A 28 -15.09 31.82 0.43
CA GLU A 28 -13.97 31.92 -0.46
C GLU A 28 -13.58 30.47 -0.82
N ILE A 29 -13.92 30.07 -2.04
CA ILE A 29 -13.48 28.77 -2.58
C ILE A 29 -11.99 28.89 -2.72
N VAL A 30 -11.23 28.34 -1.74
CA VAL A 30 -9.79 28.20 -1.85
C VAL A 30 -9.53 27.22 -2.98
N THR A 31 -9.34 27.76 -4.18
CA THR A 31 -8.88 26.98 -5.32
C THR A 31 -7.42 26.66 -5.08
N PHE A 32 -7.14 25.48 -4.59
CA PHE A 32 -5.76 24.99 -4.54
C PHE A 32 -5.22 25.00 -5.99
N PRO A 33 -4.07 25.62 -6.23
CA PRO A 33 -3.46 25.53 -7.56
C PRO A 33 -3.31 24.03 -7.88
N PRO A 34 -3.57 23.61 -9.13
CA PRO A 34 -3.36 22.24 -9.53
C PRO A 34 -1.93 21.87 -9.16
N THR A 35 -1.78 20.85 -8.29
CA THR A 35 -0.47 20.31 -7.96
C THR A 35 0.14 19.93 -9.29
N SER A 36 1.16 20.67 -9.72
CA SER A 36 1.89 20.33 -10.94
C SER A 36 2.39 18.91 -10.75
N VAL A 37 1.81 17.98 -11.48
CA VAL A 37 2.32 16.62 -11.59
C VAL A 37 3.73 16.79 -12.16
N GLY A 38 4.73 16.73 -11.31
CA GLY A 38 6.12 16.72 -11.72
C GLY A 38 6.32 15.62 -12.77
N PRO A 39 7.34 15.72 -13.63
CA PRO A 39 7.61 14.70 -14.62
C PRO A 39 7.61 13.34 -13.91
N ALA A 40 6.88 12.37 -14.46
CA ALA A 40 6.81 11.02 -13.92
C ALA A 40 8.24 10.56 -13.63
N ALA A 41 8.52 10.22 -12.37
CA ALA A 41 9.86 9.82 -11.95
C ALA A 41 10.29 8.67 -12.86
N THR A 42 11.32 8.89 -13.70
CA THR A 42 11.83 7.86 -14.58
C THR A 42 12.40 6.75 -13.73
N VAL A 43 11.87 5.56 -13.88
CA VAL A 43 12.37 4.36 -13.16
C VAL A 43 13.84 4.15 -13.55
N SER A 44 14.71 4.00 -12.58
CA SER A 44 16.16 3.87 -12.83
C SER A 44 16.52 2.56 -13.52
N ALA A 45 17.70 2.51 -14.15
CA ALA A 45 18.22 1.29 -14.76
C ALA A 45 18.38 0.14 -13.74
N ALA A 46 18.78 0.45 -12.51
CA ALA A 46 18.94 -0.53 -11.44
C ALA A 46 17.60 -1.17 -11.06
N VAL A 47 16.55 -0.37 -10.91
CA VAL A 47 15.19 -0.87 -10.61
C VAL A 47 14.64 -1.69 -11.77
N LEU A 48 14.85 -1.26 -13.03
CA LEU A 48 14.44 -2.02 -14.21
C LEU A 48 15.15 -3.37 -14.32
N GLN A 49 16.46 -3.43 -14.02
CA GLN A 49 17.22 -4.67 -13.97
C GLN A 49 16.70 -5.60 -12.88
N THR A 50 16.43 -5.07 -11.68
CA THR A 50 15.87 -5.86 -10.57
C THR A 50 14.47 -6.38 -10.91
N ARG A 51 13.62 -5.57 -11.55
CA ARG A 51 12.31 -6.01 -12.06
C ARG A 51 12.46 -7.18 -13.04
N ALA A 52 13.41 -7.11 -13.95
CA ALA A 52 13.67 -8.19 -14.91
C ALA A 52 14.10 -9.50 -14.22
N LEU A 53 14.95 -9.40 -13.18
CA LEU A 53 15.37 -10.57 -12.39
C LEU A 53 14.20 -11.17 -11.60
N ILE A 54 13.35 -10.35 -11.01
CA ILE A 54 12.12 -10.80 -10.34
C ILE A 54 11.21 -11.53 -11.35
N ALA A 55 10.97 -10.93 -12.51
CA ALA A 55 10.13 -11.53 -13.55
C ALA A 55 10.70 -12.88 -14.03
N ALA A 56 12.01 -12.98 -14.21
CA ALA A 56 12.68 -14.22 -14.57
C ALA A 56 12.55 -15.29 -13.48
N ALA A 57 12.64 -14.93 -12.20
CA ALA A 57 12.45 -15.85 -11.08
C ALA A 57 11.00 -16.37 -10.98
N LEU A 58 10.01 -15.55 -11.34
CA LEU A 58 8.59 -15.90 -11.31
C LEU A 58 8.12 -16.66 -12.55
N ALA A 59 8.82 -16.55 -13.67
CA ALA A 59 8.44 -17.18 -14.96
C ALA A 59 8.22 -18.70 -14.89
N PRO A 60 9.06 -19.51 -14.22
CA PRO A 60 8.84 -20.95 -14.09
C PRO A 60 7.55 -21.30 -13.33
N LEU A 61 7.06 -20.39 -12.50
CA LEU A 61 5.81 -20.53 -11.73
C LEU A 61 4.58 -20.09 -12.53
N GLN A 62 4.76 -19.57 -13.73
CA GLN A 62 3.72 -18.97 -14.57
C GLN A 62 3.01 -17.77 -13.89
N ILE A 63 3.70 -17.11 -12.95
CA ILE A 63 3.21 -15.92 -12.25
C ILE A 63 3.70 -14.69 -13.03
N GLN A 64 2.74 -13.86 -13.47
CA GLN A 64 3.03 -12.62 -14.16
C GLN A 64 3.38 -11.52 -13.16
N LEU A 65 4.36 -10.68 -13.52
CA LEU A 65 4.72 -9.48 -12.78
C LEU A 65 4.19 -8.25 -13.52
N ALA A 66 3.30 -7.50 -12.88
CA ALA A 66 2.73 -6.25 -13.40
C ALA A 66 3.20 -5.06 -12.55
N ASP A 67 3.04 -3.85 -13.10
CA ASP A 67 3.17 -2.64 -12.30
C ASP A 67 1.95 -2.53 -11.37
N ALA A 68 2.16 -2.21 -10.10
CA ALA A 68 1.06 -2.06 -9.16
C ALA A 68 0.20 -0.86 -9.55
N LYS A 69 -1.12 -1.03 -9.52
CA LYS A 69 -2.08 0.04 -9.84
C LYS A 69 -2.28 0.98 -8.66
N ASP A 70 -2.25 0.42 -7.46
CA ASP A 70 -2.50 1.16 -6.22
C ASP A 70 -1.19 1.37 -5.46
N PRO A 71 -1.04 2.51 -4.77
CA PRO A 71 0.11 2.74 -3.91
C PRO A 71 0.10 1.73 -2.76
N PHE A 72 1.22 1.04 -2.58
CA PHE A 72 1.41 0.11 -1.47
C PHE A 72 2.60 0.53 -0.62
N ARG A 73 2.41 0.54 0.69
CA ARG A 73 3.43 0.84 1.67
C ARG A 73 3.34 -0.15 2.82
N PRO A 74 4.23 -1.16 2.89
CA PRO A 74 4.31 -2.07 4.02
C PRO A 74 4.89 -1.37 5.27
N GLY A 75 4.97 -2.09 6.38
CA GLY A 75 5.75 -1.64 7.52
C GLY A 75 7.23 -1.53 7.16
N GLU A 76 7.78 -0.32 7.22
CA GLU A 76 9.14 0.01 6.77
C GLU A 76 9.98 0.59 7.91
N SER A 77 11.27 0.27 7.94
CA SER A 77 12.22 1.00 8.79
C SER A 77 12.44 2.42 8.24
N PRO A 78 12.88 3.39 9.07
CA PRO A 78 13.03 4.79 8.66
C PRO A 78 13.87 4.99 7.40
N ARG A 79 14.99 4.28 7.25
CA ARG A 79 15.86 4.37 6.08
C ARG A 79 15.17 3.86 4.81
N VAL A 80 14.46 2.74 4.90
CA VAL A 80 13.72 2.15 3.79
C VAL A 80 12.55 3.02 3.40
N ALA A 81 11.83 3.57 4.39
CA ALA A 81 10.70 4.48 4.17
C ALA A 81 11.08 5.77 3.43
N ALA A 82 12.33 6.25 3.60
CA ALA A 82 12.86 7.44 2.93
C ALA A 82 13.40 7.17 1.51
N ALA A 83 13.63 5.90 1.15
CA ALA A 83 14.20 5.54 -0.14
C ALA A 83 13.19 5.66 -1.29
N PRO A 84 13.65 6.06 -2.51
CA PRO A 84 12.84 5.89 -3.71
C PRO A 84 12.43 4.44 -3.90
N ARG A 85 11.21 4.21 -4.37
CA ARG A 85 10.68 2.86 -4.55
C ARG A 85 9.82 2.71 -5.77
N ALA A 86 9.79 1.48 -6.29
CA ALA A 86 8.83 1.00 -7.26
C ALA A 86 8.03 -0.16 -6.64
N VAL A 87 6.75 -0.25 -6.96
CA VAL A 87 5.87 -1.33 -6.49
C VAL A 87 5.41 -2.14 -7.69
N TYR A 88 5.62 -3.44 -7.60
CA TYR A 88 5.15 -4.41 -8.58
C TYR A 88 4.16 -5.35 -7.94
N GLN A 89 3.32 -5.96 -8.76
CA GLN A 89 2.37 -6.95 -8.31
C GLN A 89 2.59 -8.27 -9.06
N ALA A 90 2.84 -9.32 -8.32
CA ALA A 90 2.71 -10.67 -8.81
C ALA A 90 1.21 -11.01 -8.90
N VAL A 91 0.73 -11.40 -10.08
CA VAL A 91 -0.70 -11.63 -10.30
C VAL A 91 -1.10 -12.97 -9.69
N LEU A 92 -1.89 -12.90 -8.62
CA LEU A 92 -2.42 -14.04 -7.88
C LEU A 92 -3.93 -14.15 -8.06
N PRO A 93 -4.45 -15.18 -8.75
CA PRO A 93 -5.89 -15.29 -9.05
C PRO A 93 -6.78 -15.37 -7.80
N ALA A 94 -6.32 -16.05 -6.74
CA ALA A 94 -7.09 -16.21 -5.51
C ALA A 94 -6.83 -15.07 -4.48
N ASP A 95 -5.86 -14.19 -4.75
CA ASP A 95 -5.53 -13.03 -3.90
C ASP A 95 -5.17 -11.80 -4.77
N PRO A 96 -6.14 -11.18 -5.45
CA PRO A 96 -5.89 -10.06 -6.37
C PRO A 96 -5.33 -8.81 -5.69
N GLN A 97 -5.45 -8.69 -4.38
CA GLN A 97 -4.91 -7.58 -3.58
C GLN A 97 -3.54 -7.91 -2.94
N GLY A 98 -3.16 -9.19 -2.97
CA GLY A 98 -1.86 -9.66 -2.49
C GLY A 98 -0.77 -9.59 -3.56
N GLY A 99 0.39 -10.16 -3.24
CA GLY A 99 1.47 -10.30 -4.21
C GLY A 99 2.29 -9.03 -4.47
N GLN A 100 2.16 -7.98 -3.64
CA GLN A 100 2.95 -6.75 -3.80
C GLN A 100 4.42 -7.01 -3.47
N ILE A 101 5.28 -6.63 -4.42
CA ILE A 101 6.74 -6.69 -4.30
C ILE A 101 7.25 -5.26 -4.39
N VAL A 102 7.94 -4.79 -3.35
CA VAL A 102 8.50 -3.45 -3.31
C VAL A 102 10.00 -3.51 -3.60
N VAL A 103 10.45 -2.65 -4.49
CA VAL A 103 11.87 -2.48 -4.84
C VAL A 103 12.29 -1.08 -4.44
N TYR A 104 13.19 -0.98 -3.47
CA TYR A 104 13.78 0.27 -3.00
C TYR A 104 15.13 0.48 -3.67
N GLU A 105 15.47 1.72 -3.97
CA GLU A 105 16.74 2.07 -4.58
C GLU A 105 17.63 2.84 -3.60
N PHE A 106 18.92 2.49 -3.59
CA PHE A 106 19.93 3.15 -2.77
C PHE A 106 21.09 3.63 -3.65
N ARG A 107 21.87 4.57 -3.13
CA ARG A 107 23.00 5.18 -3.84
C ARG A 107 24.08 4.17 -4.28
N ASP A 108 24.26 3.11 -3.48
CA ASP A 108 25.27 2.06 -3.70
C ASP A 108 24.85 0.74 -3.02
N ALA A 109 25.57 -0.35 -3.32
CA ALA A 109 25.29 -1.67 -2.78
C ALA A 109 25.49 -1.75 -1.25
N GLY A 110 26.43 -0.99 -0.68
CA GLY A 110 26.66 -0.93 0.75
C GLY A 110 25.47 -0.32 1.48
N ALA A 111 24.92 0.79 0.96
CA ALA A 111 23.71 1.41 1.49
C ALA A 111 22.50 0.48 1.42
N ALA A 112 22.39 -0.33 0.36
CA ALA A 112 21.33 -1.33 0.23
C ALA A 112 21.48 -2.47 1.26
N VAL A 113 22.71 -2.92 1.54
CA VAL A 113 23.00 -3.92 2.59
C VAL A 113 22.65 -3.37 3.98
N ASP A 114 23.07 -2.13 4.28
CA ASP A 114 22.75 -1.48 5.55
C ASP A 114 21.24 -1.35 5.75
N ALA A 115 20.51 -0.97 4.69
CA ALA A 115 19.04 -0.87 4.72
C ALA A 115 18.37 -2.23 4.91
N GLY A 116 18.91 -3.29 4.29
CA GLY A 116 18.43 -4.66 4.47
C GLY A 116 18.59 -5.15 5.92
N ASN A 117 19.74 -4.88 6.54
CA ASN A 117 19.99 -5.19 7.94
C ASN A 117 19.07 -4.40 8.87
N GLU A 118 18.90 -3.09 8.62
CA GLU A 118 18.02 -2.23 9.40
C GLU A 118 16.55 -2.71 9.31
N LEU A 119 16.06 -3.03 8.10
CA LEU A 119 14.71 -3.53 7.90
C LEU A 119 14.50 -4.86 8.61
N ALA A 120 15.44 -5.80 8.47
CA ALA A 120 15.36 -7.09 9.14
C ALA A 120 15.33 -6.92 10.68
N GLY A 121 16.19 -6.06 11.23
CA GLY A 121 16.19 -5.72 12.66
C GLY A 121 14.86 -5.10 13.08
N TYR A 122 14.34 -4.14 12.32
CA TYR A 122 13.06 -3.48 12.60
C TYR A 122 11.89 -4.47 12.65
N LEU A 123 11.78 -5.38 11.67
CA LEU A 123 10.74 -6.41 11.60
C LEU A 123 10.82 -7.44 12.74
N GLY A 124 12.00 -7.62 13.33
CA GLY A 124 12.21 -8.45 14.53
C GLY A 124 11.84 -7.75 15.83
N THR A 125 11.57 -6.43 15.83
CA THR A 125 11.18 -5.65 17.02
C THR A 125 9.66 -5.58 17.19
N GLY A 126 9.20 -5.25 18.42
CA GLY A 126 7.78 -5.04 18.69
C GLY A 126 7.14 -4.00 17.79
N ALA A 127 7.82 -2.88 17.51
CA ALA A 127 7.29 -1.79 16.68
C ALA A 127 7.09 -2.18 15.21
N GLY A 128 8.00 -2.96 14.63
CA GLY A 128 7.84 -3.47 13.26
C GLY A 128 6.87 -4.66 13.21
N ARG A 129 7.00 -5.57 14.17
CA ARG A 129 6.23 -6.80 14.21
C ARG A 129 4.71 -6.59 14.29
N ILE A 130 4.24 -5.65 15.11
CA ILE A 130 2.81 -5.37 15.29
C ILE A 130 2.09 -4.82 14.05
N GLN A 131 2.84 -4.44 13.00
CA GLN A 131 2.27 -3.95 11.74
C GLN A 131 1.83 -5.08 10.81
N PHE A 132 2.13 -6.33 11.16
CA PHE A 132 1.86 -7.50 10.34
C PHE A 132 1.10 -8.56 11.16
N PRO A 133 0.37 -9.47 10.48
CA PRO A 133 -0.19 -10.66 11.14
C PRO A 133 0.90 -11.48 11.86
N ASP A 134 0.52 -12.21 12.90
CA ASP A 134 1.45 -13.00 13.71
C ASP A 134 2.19 -14.08 12.92
N ASP A 135 1.55 -14.59 11.88
CA ASP A 135 2.10 -15.61 10.98
C ASP A 135 2.77 -15.03 9.72
N ALA A 136 2.97 -13.69 9.67
CA ALA A 136 3.62 -13.04 8.54
C ALA A 136 5.01 -13.62 8.24
N ARG A 137 5.30 -13.71 6.96
CA ARG A 137 6.57 -14.14 6.39
C ARG A 137 7.15 -13.01 5.55
N TRP A 138 8.45 -12.85 5.61
CA TRP A 138 9.17 -11.79 4.89
C TRP A 138 10.27 -12.36 4.03
N THR A 139 10.40 -11.81 2.84
CA THR A 139 11.55 -12.05 1.96
C THR A 139 12.20 -10.70 1.71
N ILE A 140 13.44 -10.54 2.18
CA ILE A 140 14.24 -9.32 2.05
C ILE A 140 15.51 -9.69 1.28
N ARG A 141 15.72 -9.10 0.09
CA ARG A 141 16.83 -9.46 -0.79
C ARG A 141 17.52 -8.21 -1.32
N GLN A 142 18.84 -8.14 -1.19
CA GLN A 142 19.63 -7.09 -1.85
C GLN A 142 20.08 -7.59 -3.23
N VAL A 143 19.83 -6.77 -4.25
CA VAL A 143 20.21 -7.01 -5.65
C VAL A 143 20.88 -5.77 -6.21
N GLY A 144 22.21 -5.79 -6.32
CA GLY A 144 22.97 -4.60 -6.72
C GLY A 144 22.75 -3.44 -5.74
N THR A 145 22.24 -2.32 -6.21
CA THR A 145 21.92 -1.13 -5.40
C THR A 145 20.48 -1.11 -4.93
N THR A 146 19.73 -2.19 -5.12
CA THR A 146 18.31 -2.25 -4.72
C THR A 146 18.07 -3.23 -3.60
N LEU A 147 16.96 -3.01 -2.86
CA LEU A 147 16.43 -3.93 -1.87
C LEU A 147 15.03 -4.36 -2.30
N VAL A 148 14.82 -5.64 -2.46
CA VAL A 148 13.53 -6.26 -2.76
C VAL A 148 12.88 -6.68 -1.46
N PHE A 149 11.64 -6.26 -1.23
CA PHE A 149 10.86 -6.64 -0.08
C PHE A 149 9.52 -7.24 -0.50
N TYR A 150 9.23 -8.41 0.01
CA TYR A 150 7.97 -9.12 -0.15
C TYR A 150 7.48 -9.63 1.18
N THR A 151 6.18 -9.50 1.44
CA THR A 151 5.54 -10.01 2.65
C THR A 151 4.23 -10.71 2.30
N TRP A 152 3.94 -11.77 3.02
CA TRP A 152 2.67 -12.50 2.95
C TRP A 152 2.39 -13.17 4.29
N ALA A 153 1.15 -13.54 4.55
CA ALA A 153 0.78 -14.27 5.75
C ALA A 153 -0.23 -15.38 5.41
N PRO A 154 -0.02 -16.62 5.86
CA PRO A 154 -0.95 -17.72 5.60
C PRO A 154 -2.41 -17.40 6.00
N SER A 155 -2.60 -16.64 7.08
CA SER A 155 -3.93 -16.23 7.57
C SER A 155 -4.68 -15.26 6.66
N THR A 156 -3.96 -14.48 5.84
CA THR A 156 -4.56 -13.41 5.01
C THR A 156 -4.24 -13.53 3.53
N SER A 157 -3.37 -14.44 3.13
CA SER A 157 -2.94 -14.65 1.73
C SER A 157 -3.36 -16.06 1.27
N PRO A 158 -4.62 -16.22 0.81
CA PRO A 158 -5.18 -17.55 0.51
C PRO A 158 -4.59 -18.19 -0.75
N ASP A 159 -3.89 -17.44 -1.60
CA ASP A 159 -3.35 -17.96 -2.84
C ASP A 159 -2.12 -18.86 -2.60
N PRO A 160 -2.11 -20.10 -3.12
CA PRO A 160 -0.97 -21.01 -2.98
C PRO A 160 0.28 -20.52 -3.72
N GLY A 161 0.20 -19.49 -4.53
CA GLY A 161 1.32 -18.81 -5.16
C GLY A 161 2.15 -17.98 -4.19
N SER A 162 1.55 -17.46 -3.09
CA SER A 162 2.24 -16.57 -2.15
C SER A 162 3.55 -17.16 -1.58
N PRO A 163 3.59 -18.40 -1.05
CA PRO A 163 4.85 -19.00 -0.61
C PRO A 163 5.82 -19.27 -1.78
N LYS A 164 5.31 -19.62 -2.96
CA LYS A 164 6.15 -19.86 -4.13
C LYS A 164 6.87 -18.61 -4.63
N ILE A 165 6.19 -17.44 -4.52
CA ILE A 165 6.84 -16.14 -4.79
C ILE A 165 7.99 -15.92 -3.80
N ALA A 166 7.78 -16.16 -2.51
CA ALA A 166 8.82 -16.01 -1.49
C ALA A 166 10.03 -16.89 -1.81
N ASP A 167 9.82 -18.16 -2.17
CA ASP A 167 10.87 -19.12 -2.54
C ASP A 167 11.61 -18.67 -3.81
N ALA A 168 10.89 -18.20 -4.83
CA ALA A 168 11.51 -17.69 -6.06
C ALA A 168 12.36 -16.45 -5.79
N LEU A 169 11.85 -15.50 -5.02
CA LEU A 169 12.61 -14.30 -4.64
C LEU A 169 13.81 -14.63 -3.76
N ALA A 170 13.75 -15.68 -2.95
CA ALA A 170 14.86 -16.12 -2.10
C ALA A 170 16.10 -16.56 -2.91
N THR A 171 15.97 -16.84 -4.20
CA THR A 171 17.09 -17.16 -5.10
C THR A 171 17.89 -15.93 -5.54
N LEU A 172 17.34 -14.71 -5.33
CA LEU A 172 17.98 -13.47 -5.77
C LEU A 172 18.99 -12.97 -4.74
N GLY A 173 20.12 -12.44 -5.20
CA GLY A 173 21.11 -11.67 -4.45
C GLY A 173 21.36 -12.15 -3.00
N ILE A 174 21.54 -11.20 -2.06
CA ILE A 174 21.84 -11.46 -0.65
C ILE A 174 20.57 -11.36 0.20
N GLY A 175 20.33 -12.35 1.07
CA GLY A 175 19.16 -12.39 1.94
C GLY A 175 19.40 -11.83 3.33
N PHE A 176 18.35 -11.21 3.91
CA PHE A 176 18.31 -10.77 5.29
C PHE A 176 17.16 -11.44 6.03
N THR A 177 17.41 -11.90 7.23
CA THR A 177 16.40 -12.61 8.04
C THR A 177 16.11 -11.81 9.31
N PRO A 178 14.86 -11.42 9.57
CA PRO A 178 14.48 -10.82 10.84
C PRO A 178 14.82 -11.75 12.01
N PRO A 179 15.40 -11.23 13.11
CA PRO A 179 15.61 -12.01 14.32
C PRO A 179 14.25 -12.49 14.88
N ARG A 180 14.27 -13.67 15.50
CA ARG A 180 13.10 -14.29 16.14
C ARG A 180 12.97 -13.85 17.58
#